data_af6487a926faaa19bc03501c77f8d1b9
#
_entry.id   af6487a926faaa19bc03501c77f8d1b9
#
_cell.length_a   1.000
_cell.length_b   1.000
_cell.length_c   1.000
_cell.angle_alpha   90.00
_cell.angle_beta   90.00
_cell.angle_gamma   90.00
#
_symmetry.space_group_name_H-M   'P 1'
#
loop_
_entity.id
_entity.type
_entity.pdbx_description
1 polymer ?
#
loop_
_entity_poly.entity_id
_entity_poly.type
_entity_poly.pdbx_seq_one_letter_code
_entity_poly.pdbx_strand_id
1 'polypeptide(L)'
;MHGATGAQGFPVLSALRAAGRQAVAAVRDTSSVPDGFESAEVDLADVDSLAAAYRGADGVFVHLPLGAPADLGRYADVVAAAVARARPRRVVISTSGQIVDQPGTPLQAAPGSPIIGLIRGVEASGISTAVVAPRLYLENLLLPVVAGPVRAEGILRYPLPGAYPVSWSSHLDVADVVARLLTDVTVVGTVAVGHRPGLAGTDLADGFSAYLGTDVRYAAITPAVFGGLITPLFGAAASAGVVGLYELLNAQAGNTIAEENSAQHLLGIAPRAVADWLAQVRA
;
A
#
# COMPACT_ATOMS: atom_id res chain seq x y z
N MET A 1 15.13 -0.46 -4.36
CA MET A 1 13.78 -0.44 -3.74
C MET A 1 13.66 0.77 -2.82
N HIS A 2 12.65 1.60 -3.05
CA HIS A 2 12.36 2.74 -2.15
C HIS A 2 11.64 2.29 -0.87
N GLY A 3 11.83 3.10 0.21
CA GLY A 3 11.15 2.88 1.47
C GLY A 3 11.37 1.50 2.10
N ALA A 4 12.52 0.88 1.83
CA ALA A 4 12.83 -0.50 2.14
C ALA A 4 12.79 -0.86 3.64
N THR A 5 12.88 0.14 4.52
CA THR A 5 12.78 -0.02 5.98
C THR A 5 11.37 0.31 6.53
N GLY A 6 10.46 0.74 5.65
CA GLY A 6 9.09 1.09 6.03
C GLY A 6 8.11 -0.08 5.98
N ALA A 7 6.89 0.16 6.47
CA ALA A 7 5.83 -0.85 6.61
C ALA A 7 5.48 -1.56 5.28
N GLN A 8 5.54 -0.87 4.15
CA GLN A 8 5.27 -1.46 2.84
C GLN A 8 6.53 -1.99 2.15
N GLY A 9 7.66 -1.29 2.27
CA GLY A 9 8.89 -1.65 1.56
C GLY A 9 9.60 -2.85 2.15
N PHE A 10 9.64 -2.99 3.48
CA PHE A 10 10.33 -4.11 4.13
C PHE A 10 9.71 -5.48 3.78
N PRO A 11 8.38 -5.67 3.76
CA PRO A 11 7.78 -6.90 3.24
C PRO A 11 8.19 -7.22 1.80
N VAL A 12 8.25 -6.20 0.90
CA VAL A 12 8.70 -6.40 -0.49
C VAL A 12 10.16 -6.84 -0.54
N LEU A 13 11.03 -6.19 0.25
CA LEU A 13 12.45 -6.58 0.35
C LEU A 13 12.60 -8.04 0.81
N SER A 14 11.81 -8.42 1.82
CA SER A 14 11.78 -9.78 2.37
C SER A 14 11.24 -10.81 1.37
N ALA A 15 10.17 -10.49 0.64
CA ALA A 15 9.59 -11.36 -0.38
C ALA A 15 10.56 -11.62 -1.53
N LEU A 16 11.28 -10.59 -2.00
CA LEU A 16 12.31 -10.74 -3.02
C LEU A 16 13.44 -11.65 -2.55
N ARG A 17 13.92 -11.47 -1.32
CA ARG A 17 14.96 -12.34 -0.74
C ARG A 17 14.47 -13.80 -0.63
N ALA A 18 13.25 -14.02 -0.16
CA ALA A 18 12.65 -15.35 -0.07
C ALA A 18 12.52 -16.02 -1.45
N ALA A 19 12.31 -15.23 -2.51
CA ALA A 19 12.30 -15.69 -3.89
C ALA A 19 13.71 -15.84 -4.51
N GLY A 20 14.78 -15.75 -3.72
CA GLY A 20 16.17 -15.87 -4.17
C GLY A 20 16.62 -14.70 -5.07
N ARG A 21 15.97 -13.54 -4.97
CA ARG A 21 16.31 -12.36 -5.75
C ARG A 21 17.18 -11.40 -4.95
N GLN A 22 18.23 -10.91 -5.58
CA GLN A 22 19.06 -9.84 -5.04
C GLN A 22 18.24 -8.53 -5.02
N ALA A 23 18.17 -7.87 -3.88
CA ALA A 23 17.43 -6.62 -3.74
C ALA A 23 18.23 -5.62 -2.92
N VAL A 24 18.38 -4.40 -3.44
CA VAL A 24 19.10 -3.30 -2.80
C VAL A 24 18.09 -2.34 -2.18
N ALA A 25 18.21 -2.09 -0.89
CA ALA A 25 17.43 -1.11 -0.15
C ALA A 25 17.91 0.31 -0.48
N ALA A 26 17.10 1.10 -1.20
CA ALA A 26 17.38 2.50 -1.45
C ALA A 26 16.80 3.33 -0.29
N VAL A 27 17.65 3.85 0.56
CA VAL A 27 17.31 4.50 1.83
C VAL A 27 18.12 5.78 2.04
N ARG A 28 17.63 6.68 2.90
CA ARG A 28 18.38 7.90 3.28
C ARG A 28 19.51 7.62 4.28
N ASP A 29 19.35 6.58 5.07
CA ASP A 29 20.29 6.15 6.11
C ASP A 29 20.46 4.63 6.02
N THR A 30 21.61 4.20 5.54
CA THR A 30 21.94 2.78 5.36
C THR A 30 22.06 2.02 6.68
N SER A 31 22.31 2.71 7.79
CA SER A 31 22.36 2.09 9.13
C SER A 31 21.00 1.58 9.62
N SER A 32 19.91 2.07 9.00
CA SER A 32 18.53 1.62 9.31
C SER A 32 18.14 0.30 8.64
N VAL A 33 18.96 -0.20 7.71
CA VAL A 33 18.68 -1.43 6.97
C VAL A 33 19.09 -2.65 7.81
N PRO A 34 18.19 -3.64 8.01
CA PRO A 34 18.53 -4.83 8.76
C PRO A 34 19.68 -5.62 8.14
N ASP A 35 20.45 -6.32 8.97
CA ASP A 35 21.55 -7.19 8.54
C ASP A 35 21.12 -8.20 7.47
N GLY A 36 22.02 -8.44 6.53
CA GLY A 36 21.79 -9.39 5.44
C GLY A 36 21.04 -8.84 4.23
N PHE A 37 20.78 -7.52 4.19
CA PHE A 37 20.31 -6.83 2.99
C PHE A 37 21.35 -5.83 2.49
N GLU A 38 21.52 -5.77 1.17
CA GLU A 38 22.31 -4.73 0.53
C GLU A 38 21.56 -3.40 0.58
N SER A 39 22.31 -2.29 0.71
CA SER A 39 21.74 -0.95 0.77
C SER A 39 22.52 0.04 -0.08
N ALA A 40 21.81 1.07 -0.55
CA ALA A 40 22.36 2.23 -1.22
C ALA A 40 21.76 3.48 -0.60
N GLU A 41 22.61 4.43 -0.26
CA GLU A 41 22.16 5.75 0.19
C GLU A 41 21.60 6.54 -0.99
N VAL A 42 20.40 7.10 -0.83
CA VAL A 42 19.73 7.88 -1.86
C VAL A 42 19.05 9.12 -1.28
N ASP A 43 19.07 10.19 -2.05
CA ASP A 43 18.24 11.37 -1.81
C ASP A 43 17.07 11.39 -2.79
N LEU A 44 15.83 11.36 -2.27
CA LEU A 44 14.61 11.44 -3.07
C LEU A 44 14.42 12.80 -3.77
N ALA A 45 15.17 13.80 -3.38
CA ALA A 45 15.15 15.13 -4.00
C ALA A 45 16.23 15.31 -5.07
N ASP A 46 17.06 14.29 -5.31
CA ASP A 46 18.19 14.36 -6.25
C ASP A 46 18.08 13.30 -7.36
N VAL A 47 17.93 13.79 -8.59
CA VAL A 47 17.82 12.94 -9.81
C VAL A 47 19.10 12.11 -10.02
N ASP A 48 20.28 12.69 -9.76
CA ASP A 48 21.56 12.01 -9.98
C ASP A 48 21.76 10.86 -9.00
N SER A 49 21.42 11.08 -7.73
CA SER A 49 21.43 10.08 -6.68
C SER A 49 20.54 8.89 -7.03
N LEU A 50 19.26 9.16 -7.39
CA LEU A 50 18.34 8.09 -7.76
C LEU A 50 18.73 7.39 -9.07
N ALA A 51 19.16 8.12 -10.09
CA ALA A 51 19.59 7.54 -11.34
C ALA A 51 20.82 6.63 -11.18
N ALA A 52 21.74 7.00 -10.27
CA ALA A 52 22.87 6.13 -9.93
C ALA A 52 22.42 4.82 -9.28
N ALA A 53 21.46 4.89 -8.35
CA ALA A 53 20.91 3.70 -7.69
C ALA A 53 20.07 2.81 -8.63
N TYR A 54 19.45 3.37 -9.67
CA TYR A 54 18.65 2.61 -10.64
C TYR A 54 19.47 2.01 -11.79
N ARG A 55 20.69 2.47 -12.00
CA ARG A 55 21.53 2.03 -13.14
C ARG A 55 21.84 0.54 -13.05
N GLY A 56 21.50 -0.17 -14.12
CA GLY A 56 21.70 -1.62 -14.20
C GLY A 56 20.71 -2.45 -13.39
N ALA A 57 19.72 -1.84 -12.74
CA ALA A 57 18.68 -2.58 -12.05
C ALA A 57 17.74 -3.28 -13.04
N ASP A 58 17.46 -4.56 -12.82
CA ASP A 58 16.43 -5.30 -13.55
C ASP A 58 15.03 -4.74 -13.28
N GLY A 59 14.77 -4.32 -12.02
CA GLY A 59 13.52 -3.71 -11.63
C GLY A 59 13.67 -2.69 -10.50
N VAL A 60 12.83 -1.67 -10.52
CA VAL A 60 12.75 -0.64 -9.47
C VAL A 60 11.35 -0.63 -8.87
N PHE A 61 11.25 -0.81 -7.56
CA PHE A 61 10.00 -0.61 -6.82
C PHE A 61 10.00 0.80 -6.22
N VAL A 62 8.91 1.51 -6.45
CA VAL A 62 8.71 2.90 -6.00
C VAL A 62 7.38 3.04 -5.28
N HIS A 63 7.38 3.73 -4.16
CA HIS A 63 6.19 4.37 -3.60
C HIS A 63 6.59 5.74 -3.04
N LEU A 64 5.63 6.66 -3.01
CA LEU A 64 5.86 7.98 -2.41
C LEU A 64 5.82 7.85 -0.88
N PRO A 65 6.69 8.57 -0.15
CA PRO A 65 6.64 8.62 1.30
C PRO A 65 5.39 9.36 1.79
N LEU A 66 5.14 9.33 3.08
CA LEU A 66 4.20 10.27 3.71
C LEU A 66 4.84 11.67 3.73
N GLY A 67 4.07 12.71 3.43
CA GLY A 67 4.59 14.07 3.40
C GLY A 67 3.57 15.10 2.89
N ALA A 68 3.99 16.35 2.84
CA ALA A 68 3.19 17.42 2.28
C ALA A 68 3.01 17.26 0.75
N PRO A 69 1.85 17.59 0.17
CA PRO A 69 1.60 17.41 -1.27
C PRO A 69 2.66 18.05 -2.18
N ALA A 70 3.19 19.22 -1.82
CA ALA A 70 4.22 19.88 -2.60
C ALA A 70 5.55 19.09 -2.64
N ASP A 71 5.97 18.50 -1.53
CA ASP A 71 7.14 17.64 -1.48
C ASP A 71 6.92 16.35 -2.26
N LEU A 72 5.75 15.76 -2.13
CA LEU A 72 5.39 14.55 -2.87
C LEU A 72 5.37 14.78 -4.38
N GLY A 73 4.90 15.95 -4.85
CA GLY A 73 4.95 16.35 -6.25
C GLY A 73 6.39 16.41 -6.76
N ARG A 74 7.27 17.09 -6.00
CA ARG A 74 8.69 17.17 -6.33
C ARG A 74 9.36 15.78 -6.37
N TYR A 75 9.09 14.92 -5.40
CA TYR A 75 9.62 13.55 -5.40
C TYR A 75 9.12 12.74 -6.59
N ALA A 76 7.86 12.89 -6.98
CA ALA A 76 7.29 12.25 -8.16
C ALA A 76 8.05 12.65 -9.43
N ASP A 77 8.31 13.94 -9.62
CA ASP A 77 9.06 14.48 -10.77
C ASP A 77 10.51 13.98 -10.78
N VAL A 78 11.19 13.99 -9.63
CA VAL A 78 12.57 13.52 -9.49
C VAL A 78 12.67 12.03 -9.80
N VAL A 79 11.76 11.21 -9.29
CA VAL A 79 11.73 9.77 -9.58
C VAL A 79 11.50 9.51 -11.06
N ALA A 80 10.53 10.20 -11.68
CA ALA A 80 10.26 10.05 -13.11
C ALA A 80 11.49 10.43 -13.98
N ALA A 81 12.17 11.54 -13.63
CA ALA A 81 13.39 11.97 -14.32
C ALA A 81 14.54 10.94 -14.13
N ALA A 82 14.70 10.40 -12.92
CA ALA A 82 15.73 9.39 -12.63
C ALA A 82 15.45 8.08 -13.41
N VAL A 83 14.19 7.64 -13.51
CA VAL A 83 13.79 6.48 -14.33
C VAL A 83 14.10 6.72 -15.81
N ALA A 84 13.72 7.87 -16.35
CA ALA A 84 13.99 8.22 -17.75
C ALA A 84 15.49 8.22 -18.06
N ARG A 85 16.32 8.66 -17.13
CA ARG A 85 17.79 8.74 -17.26
C ARG A 85 18.48 7.39 -17.07
N ALA A 86 18.10 6.62 -16.05
CA ALA A 86 18.74 5.34 -15.74
C ALA A 86 18.27 4.19 -16.60
N ARG A 87 17.03 4.26 -17.11
CA ARG A 87 16.36 3.27 -17.97
C ARG A 87 16.41 1.84 -17.40
N PRO A 88 15.92 1.60 -16.17
CA PRO A 88 15.80 0.25 -15.65
C PRO A 88 14.88 -0.59 -16.57
N ARG A 89 14.99 -1.90 -16.53
CA ARG A 89 14.14 -2.76 -17.40
C ARG A 89 12.66 -2.72 -17.00
N ARG A 90 12.37 -2.49 -15.71
CA ARG A 90 11.02 -2.53 -15.14
C ARG A 90 10.89 -1.49 -14.02
N VAL A 91 9.71 -0.86 -13.94
CA VAL A 91 9.30 -0.08 -12.76
C VAL A 91 7.98 -0.60 -12.24
N VAL A 92 7.88 -0.81 -10.94
CA VAL A 92 6.64 -1.14 -10.24
C VAL A 92 6.35 -0.02 -9.25
N ILE A 93 5.20 0.63 -9.39
CA ILE A 93 4.78 1.76 -8.55
C ILE A 93 3.66 1.29 -7.63
N SER A 94 3.77 1.52 -6.32
CA SER A 94 2.61 1.35 -5.43
C SER A 94 1.88 2.67 -5.22
N THR A 95 0.56 2.63 -5.30
CA THR A 95 -0.30 3.79 -5.01
C THR A 95 -0.47 4.04 -3.52
N SER A 96 -0.03 3.13 -2.66
CA SER A 96 -0.16 3.22 -1.20
C SER A 96 -1.60 3.47 -0.72
N GLY A 97 -2.59 2.85 -1.38
CA GLY A 97 -4.01 2.97 -1.06
C GLY A 97 -4.75 4.09 -1.79
N GLN A 98 -4.04 4.92 -2.58
CA GLN A 98 -4.72 5.89 -3.45
C GLN A 98 -5.35 5.17 -4.64
N ILE A 99 -6.61 5.50 -4.95
CA ILE A 99 -7.38 4.85 -6.00
C ILE A 99 -7.07 5.53 -7.34
N VAL A 100 -6.56 4.78 -8.31
CA VAL A 100 -6.13 5.28 -9.62
C VAL A 100 -6.84 4.60 -10.80
N ASP A 101 -7.73 3.66 -10.51
CA ASP A 101 -8.39 2.76 -11.45
C ASP A 101 -9.93 2.85 -11.42
N GLN A 102 -10.46 3.96 -10.89
CA GLN A 102 -11.90 4.25 -10.85
C GLN A 102 -12.23 5.62 -11.46
N PRO A 103 -11.89 5.85 -12.74
CA PRO A 103 -12.09 7.14 -13.37
C PRO A 103 -13.55 7.59 -13.30
N GLY A 104 -13.77 8.87 -13.02
CA GLY A 104 -15.11 9.45 -12.90
C GLY A 104 -15.79 9.25 -11.55
N THR A 105 -15.17 8.52 -10.60
CA THR A 105 -15.69 8.39 -9.24
C THR A 105 -15.08 9.42 -8.29
N PRO A 106 -15.76 9.78 -7.20
CA PRO A 106 -15.20 10.67 -6.17
C PRO A 106 -13.96 10.09 -5.47
N LEU A 107 -13.76 8.76 -5.51
CA LEU A 107 -12.61 8.09 -4.91
C LEU A 107 -11.35 8.16 -5.77
N GLN A 108 -11.49 8.44 -7.07
CA GLN A 108 -10.36 8.53 -7.98
C GLN A 108 -9.39 9.63 -7.57
N ALA A 109 -8.10 9.31 -7.49
CA ALA A 109 -7.06 10.30 -7.25
C ALA A 109 -7.13 11.43 -8.29
N ALA A 110 -7.06 12.67 -7.83
CA ALA A 110 -7.18 13.85 -8.68
C ALA A 110 -6.11 13.85 -9.79
N PRO A 111 -6.42 14.33 -11.00
CA PRO A 111 -5.47 14.35 -12.12
C PRO A 111 -4.14 15.06 -11.83
N GLY A 112 -4.13 16.02 -10.90
CA GLY A 112 -2.94 16.76 -10.45
C GLY A 112 -2.31 16.20 -9.17
N SER A 113 -2.76 15.04 -8.68
CA SER A 113 -2.15 14.44 -7.48
C SER A 113 -0.74 13.91 -7.78
N PRO A 114 0.16 13.92 -6.77
CA PRO A 114 1.54 13.42 -6.94
C PRO A 114 1.62 12.00 -7.49
N ILE A 115 0.70 11.11 -7.07
CA ILE A 115 0.70 9.72 -7.55
C ILE A 115 0.36 9.62 -9.05
N ILE A 116 -0.60 10.40 -9.52
CA ILE A 116 -0.93 10.45 -10.96
C ILE A 116 0.22 11.08 -11.74
N GLY A 117 0.85 12.12 -11.20
CA GLY A 117 2.06 12.72 -11.78
C GLY A 117 3.20 11.70 -11.92
N LEU A 118 3.48 10.94 -10.86
CA LEU A 118 4.49 9.88 -10.87
C LEU A 118 4.19 8.82 -11.94
N ILE A 119 2.97 8.28 -11.96
CA ILE A 119 2.58 7.25 -12.92
C ILE A 119 2.77 7.75 -14.34
N ARG A 120 2.23 8.92 -14.70
CA ARG A 120 2.35 9.52 -16.02
C ARG A 120 3.80 9.80 -16.42
N GLY A 121 4.59 10.34 -15.47
CA GLY A 121 6.00 10.66 -15.72
C GLY A 121 6.83 9.41 -15.99
N VAL A 122 6.60 8.32 -15.26
CA VAL A 122 7.28 7.05 -15.49
C VAL A 122 6.82 6.40 -16.80
N GLU A 123 5.51 6.37 -17.09
CA GLU A 123 4.96 5.84 -18.35
C GLU A 123 5.49 6.58 -19.57
N ALA A 124 5.62 7.92 -19.48
CA ALA A 124 6.19 8.75 -20.55
C ALA A 124 7.66 8.41 -20.88
N SER A 125 8.39 7.76 -19.98
CA SER A 125 9.75 7.27 -20.23
C SER A 125 9.81 6.09 -21.21
N GLY A 126 8.67 5.42 -21.47
CA GLY A 126 8.57 4.20 -22.27
C GLY A 126 9.15 2.95 -21.60
N ILE A 127 9.46 3.01 -20.32
CA ILE A 127 9.93 1.86 -19.53
C ILE A 127 8.72 0.97 -19.17
N SER A 128 8.91 -0.36 -19.22
CA SER A 128 7.89 -1.31 -18.76
C SER A 128 7.43 -0.99 -17.34
N THR A 129 6.14 -0.65 -17.17
CA THR A 129 5.61 -0.16 -15.90
C THR A 129 4.38 -0.95 -15.48
N ALA A 130 4.31 -1.30 -14.19
CA ALA A 130 3.07 -1.74 -13.54
C ALA A 130 2.79 -0.87 -12.32
N VAL A 131 1.49 -0.69 -12.03
CA VAL A 131 1.01 0.07 -10.89
C VAL A 131 0.25 -0.87 -9.97
N VAL A 132 0.74 -1.07 -8.76
CA VAL A 132 0.07 -1.86 -7.72
C VAL A 132 -0.87 -0.94 -6.95
N ALA A 133 -2.17 -1.24 -7.01
CA ALA A 133 -3.23 -0.40 -6.46
C ALA A 133 -4.02 -1.12 -5.36
N PRO A 134 -3.49 -1.17 -4.12
CA PRO A 134 -4.24 -1.67 -2.97
C PRO A 134 -5.38 -0.72 -2.60
N ARG A 135 -6.39 -1.23 -1.88
CA ARG A 135 -7.44 -0.41 -1.26
C ARG A 135 -7.08 -0.08 0.19
N LEU A 136 -7.87 -0.51 1.15
CA LEU A 136 -7.54 -0.33 2.56
C LEU A 136 -6.60 -1.46 3.04
N TYR A 137 -5.68 -1.09 3.91
CA TYR A 137 -4.74 -2.04 4.51
C TYR A 137 -5.29 -2.67 5.79
N LEU A 138 -5.16 -3.99 5.90
CA LEU A 138 -5.48 -4.74 7.12
C LEU A 138 -4.67 -4.22 8.32
N GLU A 139 -3.47 -3.72 8.11
CA GLU A 139 -2.61 -3.11 9.13
C GLU A 139 -3.27 -1.93 9.86
N ASN A 140 -4.25 -1.26 9.25
CA ASN A 140 -5.05 -0.25 9.93
C ASN A 140 -5.83 -0.82 11.13
N LEU A 141 -6.14 -2.12 11.09
CA LEU A 141 -6.83 -2.83 12.18
C LEU A 141 -5.89 -3.13 13.36
N LEU A 142 -4.59 -3.01 13.18
CA LEU A 142 -3.58 -3.18 14.25
C LEU A 142 -3.26 -1.88 14.99
N LEU A 143 -3.81 -0.75 14.59
CA LEU A 143 -3.67 0.50 15.34
C LEU A 143 -4.14 0.27 16.78
N PRO A 144 -3.42 0.78 17.81
CA PRO A 144 -3.76 0.56 19.22
C PRO A 144 -5.22 0.88 19.56
N VAL A 145 -5.78 1.90 18.91
CA VAL A 145 -7.17 2.34 19.09
C VAL A 145 -8.20 1.36 18.51
N VAL A 146 -7.78 0.45 17.63
CA VAL A 146 -8.60 -0.62 17.05
C VAL A 146 -8.30 -1.96 17.73
N ALA A 147 -7.04 -2.37 17.77
CA ALA A 147 -6.63 -3.67 18.34
C ALA A 147 -6.81 -3.75 19.85
N GLY A 148 -6.71 -2.62 20.58
CA GLY A 148 -6.93 -2.58 22.03
C GLY A 148 -8.33 -3.05 22.44
N PRO A 149 -9.41 -2.44 21.93
CA PRO A 149 -10.78 -2.88 22.18
C PRO A 149 -11.08 -4.32 21.72
N VAL A 150 -10.44 -4.80 20.63
CA VAL A 150 -10.57 -6.20 20.22
C VAL A 150 -10.06 -7.14 21.31
N ARG A 151 -8.86 -6.87 21.85
CA ARG A 151 -8.26 -7.71 22.90
C ARG A 151 -8.97 -7.59 24.25
N ALA A 152 -9.43 -6.40 24.61
CA ALA A 152 -10.02 -6.12 25.92
C ALA A 152 -11.51 -6.47 26.00
N GLU A 153 -12.27 -6.29 24.92
CA GLU A 153 -13.73 -6.31 24.92
C GLU A 153 -14.33 -7.25 23.85
N GLY A 154 -13.51 -7.83 22.96
CA GLY A 154 -14.00 -8.58 21.81
C GLY A 154 -14.76 -7.69 20.79
N ILE A 155 -14.39 -6.41 20.65
CA ILE A 155 -15.11 -5.49 19.78
C ILE A 155 -14.15 -4.83 18.78
N LEU A 156 -14.33 -5.12 17.50
CA LEU A 156 -13.64 -4.47 16.39
C LEU A 156 -14.40 -3.19 15.99
N ARG A 157 -13.91 -2.04 16.44
CA ARG A 157 -14.49 -0.72 16.13
C ARG A 157 -13.80 -0.10 14.93
N TYR A 158 -14.58 0.24 13.88
CA TYR A 158 -13.99 0.83 12.68
C TYR A 158 -14.97 1.81 11.99
N PRO A 159 -14.47 2.87 11.27
CA PRO A 159 -15.32 3.95 10.75
C PRO A 159 -15.95 3.61 9.39
N LEU A 160 -16.44 2.39 9.21
CA LEU A 160 -17.19 1.94 8.05
C LEU A 160 -18.48 1.23 8.50
N PRO A 161 -19.58 1.31 7.75
CA PRO A 161 -20.78 0.52 8.01
C PRO A 161 -20.47 -0.98 8.01
N GLY A 162 -21.15 -1.75 8.88
CA GLY A 162 -20.85 -3.17 9.05
C GLY A 162 -21.00 -4.02 7.77
N ALA A 163 -21.90 -3.63 6.87
CA ALA A 163 -22.13 -4.31 5.58
C ALA A 163 -21.34 -3.67 4.41
N TYR A 164 -20.48 -2.69 4.65
CA TYR A 164 -19.72 -1.99 3.61
C TYR A 164 -18.58 -2.87 3.08
N PRO A 165 -18.62 -3.30 1.79
CA PRO A 165 -17.61 -4.20 1.26
C PRO A 165 -16.34 -3.43 0.89
N VAL A 166 -15.20 -3.97 1.28
CA VAL A 166 -13.87 -3.43 0.93
C VAL A 166 -12.98 -4.56 0.43
N SER A 167 -12.25 -4.30 -0.63
CA SER A 167 -11.15 -5.16 -1.07
C SER A 167 -9.91 -4.92 -0.21
N TRP A 168 -9.93 -5.41 1.03
CA TRP A 168 -8.81 -5.32 1.95
C TRP A 168 -7.59 -6.06 1.43
N SER A 169 -6.41 -5.54 1.70
CA SER A 169 -5.11 -6.16 1.43
C SER A 169 -4.16 -5.91 2.59
N SER A 170 -3.16 -6.77 2.75
CA SER A 170 -2.05 -6.51 3.67
C SER A 170 -0.82 -6.00 2.93
N HIS A 171 0.14 -5.45 3.65
CA HIS A 171 1.46 -5.16 3.09
C HIS A 171 2.17 -6.42 2.59
N LEU A 172 1.86 -7.59 3.18
CA LEU A 172 2.37 -8.89 2.72
C LEU A 172 1.79 -9.28 1.34
N ASP A 173 0.49 -9.03 1.12
CA ASP A 173 -0.16 -9.30 -0.17
C ASP A 173 0.40 -8.38 -1.26
N VAL A 174 0.57 -7.10 -0.92
CA VAL A 174 1.24 -6.14 -1.82
C VAL A 174 2.66 -6.59 -2.14
N ALA A 175 3.40 -7.11 -1.16
CA ALA A 175 4.76 -7.58 -1.35
C ALA A 175 4.86 -8.75 -2.33
N ASP A 176 3.96 -9.72 -2.24
CA ASP A 176 3.92 -10.87 -3.16
C ASP A 176 3.61 -10.42 -4.60
N VAL A 177 2.64 -9.51 -4.76
CA VAL A 177 2.29 -8.95 -6.07
C VAL A 177 3.46 -8.13 -6.65
N VAL A 178 4.11 -7.27 -5.84
CA VAL A 178 5.27 -6.48 -6.29
C VAL A 178 6.43 -7.39 -6.68
N ALA A 179 6.76 -8.40 -5.88
CA ALA A 179 7.84 -9.35 -6.18
C ALA A 179 7.59 -10.08 -7.51
N ARG A 180 6.34 -10.49 -7.77
CA ARG A 180 5.95 -11.09 -9.04
C ARG A 180 6.07 -10.09 -10.20
N LEU A 181 5.55 -8.89 -10.08
CA LEU A 181 5.58 -7.86 -11.13
C LEU A 181 6.97 -7.34 -11.46
N LEU A 182 7.90 -7.36 -10.51
CA LEU A 182 9.31 -7.00 -10.77
C LEU A 182 10.01 -8.02 -11.66
N THR A 183 9.53 -9.28 -11.69
CA THR A 183 10.12 -10.36 -12.48
C THR A 183 9.31 -10.71 -13.73
N ASP A 184 8.01 -10.41 -13.74
CA ASP A 184 7.11 -10.66 -14.87
C ASP A 184 6.82 -9.33 -15.58
N VAL A 185 7.50 -9.11 -16.69
CA VAL A 185 7.36 -7.88 -17.50
C VAL A 185 6.15 -7.92 -18.45
N THR A 186 5.45 -9.04 -18.55
CA THR A 186 4.30 -9.20 -19.45
C THR A 186 3.05 -8.48 -18.93
N VAL A 187 2.90 -8.37 -17.60
CA VAL A 187 1.78 -7.66 -16.98
C VAL A 187 2.16 -6.20 -16.79
N VAL A 188 1.47 -5.31 -17.50
CA VAL A 188 1.66 -3.85 -17.45
C VAL A 188 0.38 -3.14 -17.05
N GLY A 189 0.47 -1.85 -16.70
CA GLY A 189 -0.67 -1.06 -16.25
C GLY A 189 -1.04 -1.35 -14.79
N THR A 190 -2.30 -1.10 -14.44
CA THR A 190 -2.75 -1.17 -13.04
C THR A 190 -3.16 -2.59 -12.65
N VAL A 191 -2.56 -3.09 -11.58
CA VAL A 191 -2.90 -4.34 -10.90
C VAL A 191 -3.48 -4.01 -9.53
N ALA A 192 -4.77 -4.19 -9.37
CA ALA A 192 -5.48 -3.94 -8.12
C ALA A 192 -5.27 -5.10 -7.14
N VAL A 193 -5.02 -4.77 -5.87
CA VAL A 193 -4.72 -5.76 -4.82
C VAL A 193 -5.76 -5.67 -3.70
N GLY A 194 -6.37 -6.79 -3.38
CA GLY A 194 -7.33 -6.90 -2.28
C GLY A 194 -8.28 -8.08 -2.43
N HIS A 195 -9.06 -8.32 -1.40
CA HIS A 195 -10.04 -9.41 -1.37
C HIS A 195 -11.12 -9.26 -2.44
N ARG A 196 -11.41 -10.35 -3.11
CA ARG A 196 -12.55 -10.51 -4.00
C ARG A 196 -13.26 -11.85 -3.71
N PRO A 197 -14.56 -11.80 -3.32
CA PRO A 197 -15.35 -10.59 -3.04
C PRO A 197 -14.75 -9.72 -1.94
N GLY A 198 -15.16 -8.44 -1.85
CA GLY A 198 -14.77 -7.53 -0.77
C GLY A 198 -15.27 -8.02 0.59
N LEU A 199 -14.49 -7.80 1.64
CA LEU A 199 -14.86 -8.18 3.00
C LEU A 199 -15.67 -7.08 3.68
N ALA A 200 -16.74 -7.47 4.36
CA ALA A 200 -17.53 -6.63 5.24
C ALA A 200 -16.94 -6.60 6.67
N GLY A 201 -17.49 -5.77 7.55
CA GLY A 201 -17.05 -5.69 8.94
C GLY A 201 -17.20 -7.02 9.70
N THR A 202 -18.24 -7.81 9.39
CA THR A 202 -18.44 -9.15 9.96
C THR A 202 -17.33 -10.10 9.56
N ASP A 203 -16.92 -10.11 8.29
CA ASP A 203 -15.84 -10.98 7.82
C ASP A 203 -14.51 -10.68 8.50
N LEU A 204 -14.25 -9.39 8.78
CA LEU A 204 -13.09 -8.98 9.55
C LEU A 204 -13.16 -9.49 11.00
N ALA A 205 -14.32 -9.34 11.65
CA ALA A 205 -14.53 -9.81 13.01
C ALA A 205 -14.39 -11.33 13.12
N ASP A 206 -14.94 -12.07 12.16
CA ASP A 206 -14.80 -13.53 12.06
C ASP A 206 -13.32 -13.96 11.92
N GLY A 207 -12.55 -13.24 11.11
CA GLY A 207 -11.11 -13.47 10.98
C GLY A 207 -10.34 -13.24 12.28
N PHE A 208 -10.68 -12.17 13.03
CA PHE A 208 -10.11 -11.95 14.38
C PHE A 208 -10.56 -13.02 15.37
N SER A 209 -11.83 -13.43 15.33
CA SER A 209 -12.35 -14.51 16.19
C SER A 209 -11.62 -15.83 15.95
N ALA A 210 -11.41 -16.19 14.69
CA ALA A 210 -10.68 -17.40 14.32
C ALA A 210 -9.22 -17.37 14.78
N TYR A 211 -8.56 -16.21 14.72
CA TYR A 211 -7.18 -16.04 15.16
C TYR A 211 -7.04 -16.08 16.69
N LEU A 212 -7.94 -15.37 17.41
CA LEU A 212 -7.85 -15.22 18.86
C LEU A 212 -8.46 -16.40 19.63
N GLY A 213 -9.29 -17.21 18.97
CA GLY A 213 -10.05 -18.30 19.63
C GLY A 213 -11.16 -17.79 20.56
N THR A 214 -11.60 -16.53 20.40
CA THR A 214 -12.65 -15.89 21.20
C THR A 214 -13.58 -15.11 20.30
N ASP A 215 -14.84 -14.92 20.71
CA ASP A 215 -15.83 -14.18 19.93
C ASP A 215 -15.45 -12.69 19.80
N VAL A 216 -15.39 -12.20 18.58
CA VAL A 216 -15.17 -10.79 18.23
C VAL A 216 -16.34 -10.28 17.42
N ARG A 217 -16.88 -9.12 17.79
CA ARG A 217 -17.98 -8.47 17.07
C ARG A 217 -17.55 -7.19 16.42
N TYR A 218 -18.05 -6.92 15.23
CA TYR A 218 -17.84 -5.64 14.56
C TYR A 218 -18.78 -4.56 15.11
N ALA A 219 -18.26 -3.36 15.32
CA ALA A 219 -19.04 -2.18 15.68
C ALA A 219 -18.63 -0.98 14.82
N ALA A 220 -19.55 -0.52 13.97
CA ALA A 220 -19.34 0.69 13.21
C ALA A 220 -19.30 1.91 14.15
N ILE A 221 -18.31 2.78 13.94
CA ILE A 221 -18.23 4.10 14.58
C ILE A 221 -18.22 5.18 13.50
N THR A 222 -18.53 6.43 13.87
CA THR A 222 -18.47 7.51 12.88
C THR A 222 -17.02 7.90 12.56
N PRO A 223 -16.74 8.44 11.34
CA PRO A 223 -15.42 8.97 11.00
C PRO A 223 -14.93 10.01 12.00
N ALA A 224 -15.81 10.87 12.52
CA ALA A 224 -15.46 11.85 13.53
C ALA A 224 -15.00 11.24 14.86
N VAL A 225 -15.68 10.18 15.33
CA VAL A 225 -15.26 9.43 16.53
C VAL A 225 -13.90 8.80 16.30
N PHE A 226 -13.70 8.16 15.17
CA PHE A 226 -12.40 7.56 14.81
C PHE A 226 -11.30 8.61 14.74
N GLY A 227 -11.57 9.77 14.12
CA GLY A 227 -10.65 10.90 14.07
C GLY A 227 -10.17 11.33 15.46
N GLY A 228 -11.11 11.44 16.42
CA GLY A 228 -10.78 11.75 17.82
C GLY A 228 -9.82 10.72 18.45
N LEU A 229 -10.03 9.43 18.17
CA LEU A 229 -9.18 8.34 18.68
C LEU A 229 -7.77 8.36 18.10
N ILE A 230 -7.60 8.70 16.82
CA ILE A 230 -6.29 8.67 16.14
C ILE A 230 -5.52 10.00 16.26
N THR A 231 -6.17 11.11 16.65
CA THR A 231 -5.51 12.43 16.79
C THR A 231 -4.31 12.41 17.75
N PRO A 232 -4.34 11.74 18.90
CA PRO A 232 -3.15 11.62 19.76
C PRO A 232 -1.97 10.89 19.11
N LEU A 233 -2.22 10.04 18.09
CA LEU A 233 -1.20 9.25 17.42
C LEU A 233 -0.57 10.00 16.24
N PHE A 234 -1.38 10.73 15.46
CA PHE A 234 -0.98 11.28 14.16
C PHE A 234 -1.04 12.81 14.07
N GLY A 235 -1.62 13.47 15.09
CA GLY A 235 -1.87 14.90 15.08
C GLY A 235 -3.13 15.30 14.31
N ALA A 236 -3.60 16.52 14.55
CA ALA A 236 -4.89 17.00 14.03
C ALA A 236 -4.97 17.05 12.50
N ALA A 237 -3.92 17.50 11.82
CA ALA A 237 -3.93 17.63 10.36
C ALA A 237 -4.04 16.29 9.65
N ALA A 238 -3.26 15.29 10.06
CA ALA A 238 -3.32 13.93 9.48
C ALA A 238 -4.68 13.28 9.80
N SER A 239 -5.17 13.43 11.02
CA SER A 239 -6.46 12.86 11.44
C SER A 239 -7.62 13.46 10.67
N ALA A 240 -7.60 14.76 10.37
CA ALA A 240 -8.63 15.41 9.53
C ALA A 240 -8.65 14.81 8.12
N GLY A 241 -7.48 14.53 7.53
CA GLY A 241 -7.39 13.84 6.25
C GLY A 241 -7.99 12.44 6.27
N VAL A 242 -7.75 11.69 7.35
CA VAL A 242 -8.33 10.36 7.55
C VAL A 242 -9.84 10.42 7.72
N VAL A 243 -10.36 11.37 8.51
CA VAL A 243 -11.82 11.59 8.65
C VAL A 243 -12.45 11.85 7.30
N GLY A 244 -11.91 12.81 6.52
CA GLY A 244 -12.43 13.12 5.18
C GLY A 244 -12.42 11.91 4.23
N LEU A 245 -11.39 11.08 4.30
CA LEU A 245 -11.34 9.83 3.52
C LEU A 245 -12.51 8.90 3.90
N TYR A 246 -12.74 8.65 5.19
CA TYR A 246 -13.83 7.76 5.63
C TYR A 246 -15.22 8.35 5.39
N GLU A 247 -15.39 9.67 5.46
CA GLU A 247 -16.64 10.33 5.05
C GLU A 247 -16.90 10.08 3.55
N LEU A 248 -15.88 10.24 2.73
CA LEU A 248 -15.98 9.99 1.30
C LEU A 248 -16.28 8.51 1.00
N LEU A 249 -15.62 7.58 1.67
CA LEU A 249 -15.89 6.14 1.55
C LEU A 249 -17.33 5.81 1.95
N ASN A 250 -17.80 6.33 3.08
CA ASN A 250 -19.16 6.07 3.58
C ASN A 250 -20.26 6.64 2.67
N ALA A 251 -19.93 7.57 1.79
CA ALA A 251 -20.84 8.07 0.76
C ALA A 251 -20.93 7.17 -0.49
N GLN A 252 -20.14 6.10 -0.56
CA GLN A 252 -20.14 5.15 -1.66
C GLN A 252 -20.78 3.81 -1.24
N ALA A 253 -21.15 2.98 -2.22
CA ALA A 253 -21.71 1.65 -1.96
C ALA A 253 -20.67 0.60 -1.53
N GLY A 254 -19.37 0.88 -1.72
CA GLY A 254 -18.26 0.01 -1.39
C GLY A 254 -16.93 0.56 -1.92
N ASN A 255 -15.84 -0.08 -1.51
CA ASN A 255 -14.49 0.21 -2.01
C ASN A 255 -13.83 -1.09 -2.49
N THR A 256 -14.35 -1.65 -3.59
CA THR A 256 -13.92 -2.92 -4.14
C THR A 256 -13.10 -2.75 -5.42
N ILE A 257 -12.34 -3.78 -5.77
CA ILE A 257 -11.58 -3.85 -7.02
C ILE A 257 -12.39 -4.60 -8.09
N ALA A 258 -12.17 -4.26 -9.34
CA ALA A 258 -12.74 -4.96 -10.48
C ALA A 258 -11.99 -6.29 -10.73
N GLU A 259 -12.64 -7.26 -11.40
CA GLU A 259 -12.03 -8.56 -11.66
C GLU A 259 -10.89 -8.47 -12.65
N GLU A 260 -11.13 -7.79 -13.74
CA GLU A 260 -10.26 -7.73 -14.90
C GLU A 260 -8.86 -7.18 -14.61
N ASN A 261 -8.72 -6.30 -13.60
CA ASN A 261 -7.43 -5.74 -13.18
C ASN A 261 -6.95 -6.27 -11.83
N SER A 262 -7.63 -7.27 -11.26
CA SER A 262 -7.23 -7.85 -9.97
C SER A 262 -5.97 -8.72 -10.06
N ALA A 263 -5.18 -8.75 -8.99
CA ALA A 263 -4.02 -9.63 -8.88
C ALA A 263 -4.41 -11.12 -8.99
N GLN A 264 -5.62 -11.49 -8.55
CA GLN A 264 -6.15 -12.84 -8.69
C GLN A 264 -6.29 -13.23 -10.17
N HIS A 265 -6.86 -12.33 -11.00
CA HIS A 265 -7.07 -12.59 -12.41
C HIS A 265 -5.75 -12.53 -13.22
N LEU A 266 -4.96 -11.48 -12.99
CA LEU A 266 -3.77 -11.20 -13.81
C LEU A 266 -2.55 -12.06 -13.43
N LEU A 267 -2.44 -12.45 -12.16
CA LEU A 267 -1.23 -13.09 -11.62
C LEU A 267 -1.52 -14.43 -10.93
N GLY A 268 -2.79 -14.77 -10.69
CA GLY A 268 -3.16 -15.93 -9.87
C GLY A 268 -2.82 -15.76 -8.38
N ILE A 269 -2.65 -14.52 -7.90
CA ILE A 269 -2.28 -14.23 -6.51
C ILE A 269 -3.51 -13.73 -5.76
N ALA A 270 -3.97 -14.51 -4.78
CA ALA A 270 -5.05 -14.14 -3.87
C ALA A 270 -4.47 -13.54 -2.57
N PRO A 271 -5.17 -12.56 -1.94
CA PRO A 271 -4.79 -12.06 -0.63
C PRO A 271 -4.97 -13.14 0.45
N ARG A 272 -4.22 -12.99 1.54
CA ARG A 272 -4.31 -13.86 2.72
C ARG A 272 -5.66 -13.72 3.40
N ALA A 273 -6.21 -14.82 3.90
CA ALA A 273 -7.33 -14.72 4.84
C ALA A 273 -6.92 -13.90 6.07
N VAL A 274 -7.88 -13.19 6.69
CA VAL A 274 -7.59 -12.27 7.82
C VAL A 274 -6.89 -13.01 8.97
N ALA A 275 -7.34 -14.22 9.32
CA ALA A 275 -6.72 -15.01 10.39
C ALA A 275 -5.28 -15.43 10.06
N ASP A 276 -5.01 -15.81 8.80
CA ASP A 276 -3.67 -16.19 8.35
C ASP A 276 -2.70 -15.00 8.34
N TRP A 277 -3.21 -13.83 7.92
CA TRP A 277 -2.44 -12.59 7.99
C TRP A 277 -2.09 -12.23 9.44
N LEU A 278 -3.08 -12.27 10.37
CA LEU A 278 -2.85 -12.01 11.80
C LEU A 278 -1.78 -12.94 12.38
N ALA A 279 -1.83 -14.23 12.02
CA ALA A 279 -0.83 -15.21 12.46
C ALA A 279 0.59 -14.88 11.94
N GLN A 280 0.70 -14.37 10.70
CA GLN A 280 2.01 -14.02 10.11
C GLN A 280 2.59 -12.73 10.69
N VAL A 281 1.77 -11.74 11.00
CA VAL A 281 2.24 -10.49 11.64
C VAL A 281 2.33 -10.60 13.16
N ARG A 282 1.91 -11.74 13.73
CA ARG A 282 1.91 -12.03 15.18
C ARG A 282 1.19 -10.96 15.99
N ALA A 283 0.00 -10.60 15.55
CA ALA A 283 -0.83 -9.53 16.11
C ALA A 283 -1.37 -9.85 17.53
#